data_f7f57745c864595c5de0df5cafe7a13b
#
_entry.id   f7f57745c864595c5de0df5cafe7a13b
#
_cell.length_a   1.000
_cell.length_b   1.000
_cell.length_c   1.000
_cell.angle_alpha   90.00
_cell.angle_beta   90.00
_cell.angle_gamma   90.00
#
_symmetry.space_group_name_H-M   'P 1'
#
loop_
_entity.id
_entity.type
_entity.pdbx_description
1 polymer ?
#
loop_
_entity_poly.entity_id
_entity_poly.type
_entity_poly.pdbx_seq_one_letter_code
_entity_poly.pdbx_strand_id
1 'polypeptide(L)'
;VIEHKHFEMFGAEVYDCPKTVISKEYSTEWKDGMEPYYPVNDKENTELAAQYKALAEQEQDVIFGGRLAEYKYYDMAPIIEKVLGMEIR
;
A
#
# COMPACT_ATOMS: atom_id res chain seq x y z
N VAL A 1 4.88 18.31 2.19
CA VAL A 1 6.04 18.69 1.37
C VAL A 1 7.24 17.89 1.83
N ILE A 2 7.93 17.23 0.91
CA ILE A 2 9.12 16.42 1.18
C ILE A 2 10.26 16.98 0.35
N GLU A 3 11.39 17.29 0.97
CA GLU A 3 12.64 17.58 0.29
C GLU A 3 13.52 16.32 0.29
N HIS A 4 13.74 15.75 -0.89
CA HIS A 4 14.31 14.41 -1.01
C HIS A 4 15.77 14.31 -0.59
N LYS A 5 16.56 15.38 -0.63
CA LYS A 5 17.96 15.35 -0.20
C LYS A 5 18.18 15.04 1.29
N HIS A 6 17.12 15.10 2.11
CA HIS A 6 17.19 14.76 3.52
C HIS A 6 17.03 13.27 3.83
N PHE A 7 16.78 12.42 2.83
CA PHE A 7 16.77 10.98 3.03
C PHE A 7 18.19 10.43 3.12
N GLU A 8 18.48 9.71 4.19
CA GLU A 8 19.79 9.09 4.45
C GLU A 8 20.29 8.19 3.31
N MET A 9 19.34 7.54 2.61
CA MET A 9 19.65 6.63 1.51
C MET A 9 20.39 7.26 0.33
N PHE A 10 20.36 8.59 0.20
CA PHE A 10 21.03 9.29 -0.88
C PHE A 10 22.47 9.70 -0.56
N GLY A 11 22.93 9.50 0.68
CA GLY A 11 24.28 9.82 1.11
C GLY A 11 24.51 11.32 1.39
N ALA A 12 25.70 11.62 1.91
CA ALA A 12 26.04 12.98 2.33
C ALA A 12 26.33 13.92 1.14
N GLU A 13 26.81 13.38 0.03
CA GLU A 13 27.17 14.15 -1.16
C GLU A 13 26.00 14.92 -1.78
N VAL A 14 24.76 14.50 -1.54
CA VAL A 14 23.57 15.22 -2.05
C VAL A 14 23.37 16.57 -1.40
N TYR A 15 23.89 16.78 -0.19
CA TYR A 15 23.78 18.08 0.48
C TYR A 15 24.58 19.17 -0.20
N ASP A 16 25.70 18.82 -0.84
CA ASP A 16 26.56 19.75 -1.57
C ASP A 16 26.02 20.07 -2.97
N CYS A 17 25.00 19.33 -3.42
CA CYS A 17 24.36 19.59 -4.70
C CYS A 17 23.57 20.92 -4.66
N PRO A 18 23.81 21.85 -5.60
CA PRO A 18 23.09 23.14 -5.62
C PRO A 18 21.62 23.01 -6.05
N LYS A 19 21.19 21.82 -6.44
CA LYS A 19 19.80 21.49 -6.84
C LYS A 19 19.15 20.60 -5.81
N THR A 20 17.83 20.70 -5.69
CA THR A 20 17.03 19.81 -4.85
C THR A 20 15.76 19.37 -5.57
N VAL A 21 15.17 18.28 -5.09
CA VAL A 21 13.87 17.80 -5.53
C VAL A 21 12.89 17.92 -4.37
N ILE A 22 11.77 18.56 -4.63
CA ILE A 22 10.69 18.73 -3.66
C ILE A 22 9.44 18.04 -4.20
N SER A 23 8.86 17.16 -3.40
CA SER A 23 7.53 16.59 -3.66
C SER A 23 6.47 17.29 -2.82
N LYS A 24 5.36 17.63 -3.46
CA LYS A 24 4.15 18.11 -2.80
C LYS A 24 3.05 17.10 -3.06
N GLU A 25 2.50 16.55 -1.99
CA GLU A 25 1.41 15.59 -2.05
C GLU A 25 0.11 16.28 -1.63
N TYR A 26 -0.93 16.04 -2.41
CA TYR A 26 -2.27 16.56 -2.16
C TYR A 26 -3.23 15.40 -2.06
N SER A 27 -3.90 15.28 -0.92
CA SER A 27 -4.95 14.28 -0.74
C SER A 27 -6.16 14.63 -1.60
N THR A 28 -6.70 13.65 -2.28
CA THR A 28 -7.92 13.79 -3.07
C THR A 28 -8.73 12.50 -3.01
N GLU A 29 -10.03 12.62 -3.22
CA GLU A 29 -10.88 11.44 -3.37
C GLU A 29 -10.58 10.72 -4.67
N TRP A 30 -10.58 9.39 -4.61
CA TRP A 30 -10.43 8.59 -5.81
C TRP A 30 -11.61 8.76 -6.75
N LYS A 31 -11.33 8.82 -8.04
CA LYS A 31 -12.33 8.83 -9.11
C LYS A 31 -11.95 7.80 -10.17
N ASP A 32 -12.92 7.33 -10.90
CA ASP A 32 -12.68 6.38 -11.99
C ASP A 32 -11.61 6.90 -12.97
N GLY A 33 -10.66 6.00 -13.30
CA GLY A 33 -9.49 6.33 -14.12
C GLY A 33 -8.27 6.83 -13.35
N MET A 34 -8.36 7.05 -12.03
CA MET A 34 -7.22 7.36 -11.16
C MET A 34 -6.62 6.08 -10.59
N GLU A 35 -5.31 6.09 -10.36
CA GLU A 35 -4.64 5.00 -9.64
C GLU A 35 -4.99 5.07 -8.14
N PRO A 36 -5.50 3.97 -7.54
CA PRO A 36 -5.76 3.93 -6.11
C PRO A 36 -4.46 3.69 -5.33
N TYR A 37 -4.24 4.44 -4.24
CA TYR A 37 -3.04 4.30 -3.42
C TYR A 37 -3.27 3.53 -2.12
N TYR A 38 -4.32 3.88 -1.38
CA TYR A 38 -4.56 3.34 -0.04
C TYR A 38 -6.00 2.88 0.13
N PRO A 39 -6.22 1.81 0.91
CA PRO A 39 -7.57 1.44 1.31
C PRO A 39 -8.16 2.49 2.25
N VAL A 40 -9.43 2.80 2.08
CA VAL A 40 -10.19 3.65 3.00
C VAL A 40 -10.92 2.76 3.98
N ASN A 41 -10.50 2.75 5.24
CA ASN A 41 -11.04 1.88 6.28
C ASN A 41 -12.21 2.54 7.04
N ASP A 42 -13.16 3.11 6.32
CA ASP A 42 -14.44 3.51 6.88
C ASP A 42 -15.37 2.30 7.04
N LYS A 43 -16.52 2.52 7.67
CA LYS A 43 -17.48 1.46 7.95
C LYS A 43 -18.01 0.79 6.68
N GLU A 44 -18.40 1.58 5.69
CA GLU A 44 -18.98 1.11 4.43
C GLU A 44 -18.01 0.24 3.63
N ASN A 45 -16.79 0.73 3.43
CA ASN A 45 -15.76 -0.01 2.70
C ASN A 45 -15.29 -1.25 3.47
N THR A 46 -15.26 -1.21 4.80
CA THR A 46 -14.93 -2.37 5.62
C THR A 46 -15.99 -3.46 5.52
N GLU A 47 -17.27 -3.10 5.53
CA GLU A 47 -18.38 -4.03 5.33
C GLU A 47 -18.36 -4.64 3.92
N LEU A 48 -18.06 -3.84 2.91
CA LEU A 48 -17.91 -4.31 1.53
C LEU A 48 -16.73 -5.28 1.38
N ALA A 49 -15.59 -4.96 1.96
CA ALA A 49 -14.42 -5.84 1.97
C ALA A 49 -14.71 -7.19 2.66
N ALA A 50 -15.50 -7.19 3.73
CA ALA A 50 -15.94 -8.42 4.40
C ALA A 50 -16.82 -9.30 3.49
N GLN A 51 -17.66 -8.71 2.66
CA GLN A 51 -18.47 -9.45 1.68
C GLN A 51 -17.59 -10.11 0.61
N TYR A 52 -16.60 -9.40 0.08
CA TYR A 52 -15.62 -9.98 -0.86
C TYR A 52 -14.82 -11.11 -0.22
N LYS A 53 -14.42 -10.94 1.05
CA LYS A 53 -13.72 -12.00 1.79
C LYS A 53 -14.57 -13.26 1.93
N ALA A 54 -15.85 -13.13 2.26
CA ALA A 54 -16.77 -14.27 2.35
C ALA A 54 -16.96 -14.98 1.01
N LEU A 55 -16.95 -14.25 -0.13
CA LEU A 55 -16.96 -14.85 -1.45
C LEU A 55 -15.64 -15.57 -1.74
N ALA A 56 -14.50 -14.98 -1.40
CA ALA A 56 -13.19 -15.58 -1.59
C ALA A 56 -13.01 -16.89 -0.83
N GLU A 57 -13.62 -17.03 0.36
CA GLU A 57 -13.59 -18.26 1.16
C GLU A 57 -14.35 -19.43 0.50
N GLN A 58 -15.21 -19.17 -0.48
CA GLN A 58 -15.93 -20.19 -1.24
C GLN A 58 -15.14 -20.73 -2.44
N GLU A 59 -14.10 -20.01 -2.84
CA GLU A 59 -13.25 -20.41 -3.94
C GLU A 59 -12.28 -21.52 -3.51
N GLN A 60 -12.25 -22.59 -4.29
CA GLN A 60 -11.30 -23.69 -4.12
C GLN A 60 -10.08 -23.45 -5.01
N ASP A 61 -8.92 -23.88 -4.56
CA ASP A 61 -7.67 -23.79 -5.31
C ASP A 61 -7.21 -22.36 -5.66
N VAL A 62 -7.70 -21.36 -4.92
CA VAL A 62 -7.32 -19.96 -5.06
C VAL A 62 -6.82 -19.42 -3.72
N ILE A 63 -5.67 -18.76 -3.76
CA ILE A 63 -5.09 -18.09 -2.60
C ILE A 63 -5.17 -16.58 -2.84
N PHE A 64 -5.87 -15.88 -1.95
CA PHE A 64 -5.93 -14.42 -1.94
C PHE A 64 -4.95 -13.89 -0.90
N GLY A 65 -4.05 -13.01 -1.30
CA GLY A 65 -3.07 -12.45 -0.39
C GLY A 65 -2.60 -11.06 -0.81
N GLY A 66 -1.91 -10.40 0.11
CA GLY A 66 -1.38 -9.08 -0.11
C GLY A 66 -2.31 -7.95 0.34
N ARG A 67 -1.86 -6.73 0.15
CA ARG A 67 -2.50 -5.52 0.64
C ARG A 67 -3.94 -5.35 0.16
N LEU A 68 -4.18 -5.60 -1.11
CA LEU A 68 -5.50 -5.44 -1.72
C LEU A 68 -6.48 -6.52 -1.24
N ALA A 69 -6.07 -7.77 -1.27
CA ALA A 69 -6.93 -8.88 -0.89
C ALA A 69 -7.34 -8.84 0.59
N GLU A 70 -6.47 -8.33 1.46
CA GLU A 70 -6.78 -8.15 2.87
C GLU A 70 -7.46 -6.82 3.17
N TYR A 71 -7.51 -5.93 2.21
CA TYR A 71 -8.04 -4.56 2.34
C TYR A 71 -7.47 -3.85 3.58
N LYS A 72 -6.14 -3.90 3.72
CA LYS A 72 -5.43 -3.38 4.89
C LYS A 72 -4.15 -2.68 4.48
N TYR A 73 -3.82 -1.61 5.18
CA TYR A 73 -2.51 -0.98 5.03
C TYR A 73 -1.43 -1.84 5.67
N TYR A 74 -0.38 -2.12 4.90
CA TYR A 74 0.85 -2.78 5.35
C TYR A 74 2.07 -2.03 4.85
N ASP A 75 3.04 -1.84 5.72
CA ASP A 75 4.40 -1.53 5.30
C ASP A 75 5.03 -2.72 4.58
N MET A 76 6.15 -2.49 3.89
CA MET A 76 6.77 -3.54 3.07
C MET A 76 7.18 -4.77 3.89
N ALA A 77 7.87 -4.59 5.03
CA ALA A 77 8.34 -5.70 5.83
C ALA A 77 7.19 -6.57 6.40
N PRO A 78 6.15 -6.01 7.02
CA PRO A 78 5.02 -6.80 7.50
C PRO A 78 4.29 -7.58 6.42
N ILE A 79 4.11 -7.05 5.22
CA ILE A 79 3.41 -7.79 4.16
C ILE A 79 4.28 -8.92 3.59
N ILE A 80 5.58 -8.71 3.48
CA ILE A 80 6.52 -9.76 3.07
C ILE A 80 6.54 -10.90 4.09
N GLU A 81 6.64 -10.58 5.38
CA GLU A 81 6.61 -11.57 6.46
C GLU A 81 5.32 -12.41 6.41
N LYS A 82 4.18 -11.75 6.22
CA LYS A 82 2.90 -12.44 6.12
C LYS A 82 2.84 -13.39 4.93
N VAL A 83 3.30 -12.96 3.76
CA VAL A 83 3.31 -13.80 2.55
C VAL A 83 4.26 -14.99 2.71
N LEU A 84 5.43 -14.79 3.31
CA LEU A 84 6.38 -15.88 3.59
C LEU A 84 5.83 -16.90 4.60
N GLY A 85 4.94 -16.49 5.48
CA GLY A 85 4.24 -17.37 6.43
C GLY A 85 3.03 -18.11 5.84
N MET A 86 2.62 -17.83 4.59
CA MET A 86 1.51 -18.52 3.95
C MET A 86 1.94 -19.93 3.49
N GLU A 87 1.14 -20.93 3.84
CA GLU A 87 1.31 -22.29 3.30
C GLU A 87 0.64 -22.36 1.92
N ILE A 88 1.45 -22.52 0.90
CA ILE A 88 0.99 -22.77 -0.47
C ILE A 88 1.07 -24.28 -0.70
N ARG A 89 -0.08 -24.89 -0.83
CA ARG A 89 -0.21 -26.34 -1.07
C ARG A 89 -0.49 -26.63 -2.53
#